data_511019180a9a932d8a2b99d568dad4ad
#
_entry.id   511019180a9a932d8a2b99d568dad4ad
#
_cell.length_a   1.000
_cell.length_b   1.000
_cell.length_c   1.000
_cell.angle_alpha   90.00
_cell.angle_beta   90.00
_cell.angle_gamma   90.00
#
_symmetry.space_group_name_H-M   'P 1'
#
loop_
_entity.id
_entity.type
_entity.pdbx_description
1 polymer ?
#
loop_
_entity_poly.entity_id
_entity_poly.type
_entity_poly.pdbx_seq_one_letter_code
_entity_poly.pdbx_strand_id
1 'polypeptide(L)'
;MRLFSHQLRWEQLLFWRSRESAVFVFLFPLLLFTLLVSVYNGRIQGRPAPWALLAGMLGYGAANTAFAGLALTLVARRELGMLKRIRSTPLPAATYLIAVLVSILIVFTLQAAALFALGSFLKSTPWPSHIVSVLLALALGASAFAGLGLAITGFIRSLEGSSAVINLIVLPMAFLSGSFGSTHSYPRFLRAIADVLPLKYLIDAIDGAYLHGREIWDKPTAVAVLAGWGVAGVAIALRTFRWEPREG
;
A
#
# COMPACT_ATOMS: atom_id res chain seq x y z
N MET A 1 19.45 9.31 -16.57
CA MET A 1 18.18 8.75 -17.08
C MET A 1 18.28 7.30 -17.53
N ARG A 2 19.26 6.88 -18.32
CA ARG A 2 19.39 5.48 -18.82
C ARG A 2 19.48 4.42 -17.71
N LEU A 3 20.22 4.67 -16.63
CA LEU A 3 20.35 3.73 -15.50
C LEU A 3 19.02 3.52 -14.76
N PHE A 4 18.25 4.58 -14.53
CA PHE A 4 16.95 4.50 -13.88
C PHE A 4 15.93 3.69 -14.69
N SER A 5 15.78 4.00 -15.99
CA SER A 5 14.84 3.27 -16.87
C SER A 5 15.21 1.81 -17.01
N HIS A 6 16.51 1.51 -17.08
CA HIS A 6 17.02 0.13 -17.11
C HIS A 6 16.67 -0.60 -15.80
N GLN A 7 16.97 0.00 -14.64
CA GLN A 7 16.64 -0.60 -13.34
C GLN A 7 15.15 -0.79 -13.17
N LEU A 8 14.32 0.20 -13.52
CA LEU A 8 12.86 0.10 -13.44
C LEU A 8 12.33 -1.05 -14.30
N ARG A 9 12.84 -1.20 -15.52
CA ARG A 9 12.48 -2.32 -16.40
C ARG A 9 12.81 -3.67 -15.75
N TRP A 10 13.98 -3.80 -15.12
CA TRP A 10 14.37 -5.02 -14.42
C TRP A 10 13.47 -5.31 -13.21
N GLU A 11 13.10 -4.29 -12.44
CA GLU A 11 12.15 -4.45 -11.31
C GLU A 11 10.80 -4.99 -11.80
N GLN A 12 10.26 -4.42 -12.88
CA GLN A 12 9.02 -4.90 -13.50
C GLN A 12 9.16 -6.34 -14.00
N LEU A 13 10.25 -6.65 -14.70
CA LEU A 13 10.49 -8.01 -15.19
C LEU A 13 10.59 -9.02 -14.05
N LEU A 14 11.27 -8.70 -12.95
CA LEU A 14 11.38 -9.56 -11.79
C LEU A 14 10.00 -9.81 -11.16
N PHE A 15 9.18 -8.78 -11.00
CA PHE A 15 7.84 -8.92 -10.47
C PHE A 15 6.97 -9.83 -11.36
N TRP A 16 6.90 -9.55 -12.66
CA TRP A 16 6.04 -10.31 -13.57
C TRP A 16 6.53 -11.74 -13.85
N ARG A 17 7.81 -12.02 -13.67
CA ARG A 17 8.38 -13.38 -13.74
C ARG A 17 8.05 -14.21 -12.51
N SER A 18 7.85 -13.59 -11.35
CA SER A 18 7.35 -14.26 -10.15
C SER A 18 5.84 -14.43 -10.23
N ARG A 19 5.40 -15.48 -10.95
CA ARG A 19 3.98 -15.74 -11.19
C ARG A 19 3.16 -15.81 -9.89
N GLU A 20 3.72 -16.47 -8.88
CA GLU A 20 3.08 -16.62 -7.57
C GLU A 20 2.85 -15.25 -6.91
N SER A 21 3.85 -14.39 -6.89
CA SER A 21 3.73 -13.04 -6.33
C SER A 21 2.75 -12.19 -7.13
N ALA A 22 2.82 -12.22 -8.47
CA ALA A 22 1.92 -11.46 -9.32
C ALA A 22 0.47 -11.91 -9.13
N VAL A 23 0.21 -13.23 -9.16
CA VAL A 23 -1.13 -13.78 -8.92
C VAL A 23 -1.63 -13.40 -7.54
N PHE A 24 -0.81 -13.53 -6.49
CA PHE A 24 -1.24 -13.20 -5.13
C PHE A 24 -1.57 -11.72 -4.97
N VAL A 25 -0.72 -10.83 -5.49
CA VAL A 25 -0.91 -9.37 -5.39
C VAL A 25 -2.20 -8.94 -6.09
N PHE A 26 -2.55 -9.52 -7.22
CA PHE A 26 -3.78 -9.15 -7.94
C PHE A 26 -5.00 -9.97 -7.49
N LEU A 27 -4.89 -11.29 -7.45
CA LEU A 27 -6.03 -12.16 -7.22
C LEU A 27 -6.57 -12.05 -5.81
N PHE A 28 -5.70 -11.95 -4.79
CA PHE A 28 -6.14 -11.93 -3.40
C PHE A 28 -7.06 -10.73 -3.07
N PRO A 29 -6.73 -9.47 -3.40
CA PRO A 29 -7.65 -8.36 -3.16
C PRO A 29 -8.94 -8.42 -3.98
N LEU A 30 -8.88 -8.94 -5.21
CA LEU A 30 -10.07 -9.10 -6.05
C LEU A 30 -11.02 -10.16 -5.48
N LEU A 31 -10.49 -11.32 -5.04
CA LEU A 31 -11.26 -12.34 -4.37
C LEU A 31 -11.85 -11.85 -3.06
N LEU A 32 -11.04 -11.19 -2.24
CA LEU A 32 -11.48 -10.66 -0.95
C LEU A 32 -12.58 -9.60 -1.14
N PHE A 33 -12.44 -8.70 -2.11
CA PHE A 33 -13.48 -7.74 -2.47
C PHE A 33 -14.78 -8.45 -2.87
N THR A 34 -14.69 -9.45 -3.76
CA THR A 34 -15.85 -10.21 -4.21
C THR A 34 -16.54 -10.93 -3.06
N LEU A 35 -15.78 -11.57 -2.17
CA LEU A 35 -16.32 -12.23 -0.98
C LEU A 35 -17.00 -11.23 -0.04
N LEU A 36 -16.36 -10.13 0.29
CA LEU A 36 -16.93 -9.11 1.17
C LEU A 36 -18.23 -8.54 0.59
N VAL A 37 -18.24 -8.21 -0.70
CA VAL A 37 -19.43 -7.68 -1.37
C VAL A 37 -20.56 -8.72 -1.47
N SER A 38 -20.26 -10.01 -1.50
CA SER A 38 -21.29 -11.06 -1.48
C SER A 38 -21.90 -11.27 -0.09
N VAL A 39 -21.13 -11.03 0.98
CA VAL A 39 -21.58 -11.17 2.37
C VAL A 39 -22.29 -9.91 2.86
N TYR A 40 -21.78 -8.74 2.52
CA TYR A 40 -22.36 -7.47 2.97
C TYR A 40 -23.48 -7.02 2.04
N ASN A 41 -24.72 -7.40 2.40
CA ASN A 41 -25.93 -6.95 1.72
C ASN A 41 -26.48 -5.70 2.43
N GLY A 42 -26.45 -4.53 1.77
CA GLY A 42 -27.03 -3.32 2.32
C GLY A 42 -26.10 -2.12 2.30
N ARG A 43 -26.14 -1.34 3.38
CA ARG A 43 -25.38 -0.08 3.49
C ARG A 43 -24.33 -0.14 4.59
N ILE A 44 -23.14 0.35 4.28
CA ILE A 44 -22.06 0.60 5.25
C ILE A 44 -21.93 2.12 5.36
N GLN A 45 -22.11 2.66 6.57
CA GLN A 45 -22.07 4.11 6.83
C GLN A 45 -22.98 4.94 5.90
N GLY A 46 -24.20 4.43 5.65
CA GLY A 46 -25.18 5.12 4.82
C GLY A 46 -25.02 4.95 3.30
N ARG A 47 -24.03 4.18 2.84
CA ARG A 47 -23.69 3.96 1.42
C ARG A 47 -23.88 2.50 1.02
N PRO A 48 -24.06 2.22 -0.28
CA PRO A 48 -24.00 0.85 -0.76
C PRO A 48 -22.70 0.17 -0.31
N ALA A 49 -22.81 -1.03 0.29
CA ALA A 49 -21.65 -1.74 0.81
C ALA A 49 -20.51 -1.91 -0.22
N PRO A 50 -20.78 -2.22 -1.51
CA PRO A 50 -19.73 -2.34 -2.51
C PRO A 50 -18.87 -1.09 -2.68
N TRP A 51 -19.46 0.09 -2.53
CA TRP A 51 -18.75 1.36 -2.71
C TRP A 51 -17.77 1.64 -1.55
N ALA A 52 -18.25 1.44 -0.31
CA ALA A 52 -17.41 1.58 0.87
C ALA A 52 -16.28 0.54 0.91
N LEU A 53 -16.61 -0.70 0.55
CA LEU A 53 -15.64 -1.79 0.50
C LEU A 53 -14.58 -1.58 -0.58
N LEU A 54 -14.94 -0.98 -1.74
CA LEU A 54 -13.97 -0.67 -2.78
C LEU A 54 -12.91 0.33 -2.28
N ALA A 55 -13.33 1.41 -1.63
CA ALA A 55 -12.39 2.38 -1.03
C ALA A 55 -11.50 1.71 0.04
N GLY A 56 -12.09 0.87 0.89
CA GLY A 56 -11.37 0.08 1.89
C GLY A 56 -10.34 -0.87 1.28
N MET A 57 -10.70 -1.57 0.22
CA MET A 57 -9.81 -2.51 -0.49
C MET A 57 -8.69 -1.81 -1.26
N LEU A 58 -8.94 -0.62 -1.81
CA LEU A 58 -7.90 0.21 -2.41
C LEU A 58 -6.87 0.65 -1.35
N GLY A 59 -7.35 1.08 -0.17
CA GLY A 59 -6.48 1.39 0.96
C GLY A 59 -5.67 0.18 1.43
N TYR A 60 -6.32 -0.97 1.62
CA TYR A 60 -5.65 -2.22 1.96
C TYR A 60 -4.60 -2.62 0.91
N GLY A 61 -4.92 -2.46 -0.38
CA GLY A 61 -4.00 -2.70 -1.48
C GLY A 61 -2.72 -1.86 -1.36
N ALA A 62 -2.83 -0.59 -1.00
CA ALA A 62 -1.67 0.27 -0.75
C ALA A 62 -0.81 -0.26 0.41
N ALA A 63 -1.44 -0.60 1.54
CA ALA A 63 -0.74 -1.16 2.69
C ALA A 63 -0.09 -2.52 2.37
N ASN A 64 -0.79 -3.39 1.66
CA ASN A 64 -0.27 -4.71 1.32
C ASN A 64 0.83 -4.66 0.25
N THR A 65 0.68 -3.84 -0.79
CA THR A 65 1.63 -3.78 -1.90
C THR A 65 2.79 -2.84 -1.60
N ALA A 66 2.51 -1.59 -1.16
CA ALA A 66 3.55 -0.60 -0.97
C ALA A 66 4.29 -0.72 0.36
N PHE A 67 3.64 -1.17 1.44
CA PHE A 67 4.32 -1.42 2.72
C PHE A 67 4.83 -2.87 2.79
N ALA A 68 3.93 -3.86 2.77
CA ALA A 68 4.30 -5.25 2.99
C ALA A 68 5.16 -5.81 1.85
N GLY A 69 4.74 -5.62 0.60
CA GLY A 69 5.45 -6.12 -0.59
C GLY A 69 6.85 -5.51 -0.71
N LEU A 70 6.99 -4.20 -0.45
CA LEU A 70 8.29 -3.53 -0.43
C LEU A 70 9.19 -4.08 0.68
N ALA A 71 8.66 -4.15 1.90
CA ALA A 71 9.43 -4.62 3.05
C ALA A 71 9.93 -6.06 2.85
N LEU A 72 9.05 -6.99 2.43
CA LEU A 72 9.41 -8.38 2.12
C LEU A 72 10.49 -8.46 1.04
N THR A 73 10.30 -7.71 -0.06
CA THR A 73 11.25 -7.70 -1.18
C THR A 73 12.64 -7.23 -0.73
N LEU A 74 12.71 -6.14 0.03
CA LEU A 74 13.99 -5.58 0.45
C LEU A 74 14.67 -6.44 1.52
N VAL A 75 13.91 -7.01 2.46
CA VAL A 75 14.45 -7.96 3.45
C VAL A 75 15.01 -9.18 2.73
N ALA A 76 14.26 -9.81 1.81
CA ALA A 76 14.74 -10.95 1.05
C ALA A 76 16.01 -10.64 0.27
N ARG A 77 16.07 -9.50 -0.43
CA ARG A 77 17.27 -9.08 -1.17
C ARG A 77 18.46 -8.79 -0.28
N ARG A 78 18.23 -8.27 0.92
CA ARG A 78 19.28 -8.05 1.91
C ARG A 78 19.85 -9.37 2.39
N GLU A 79 19.00 -10.29 2.86
CA GLU A 79 19.44 -11.58 3.40
C GLU A 79 20.13 -12.46 2.34
N LEU A 80 19.71 -12.38 1.08
CA LEU A 80 20.37 -13.05 -0.05
C LEU A 80 21.65 -12.33 -0.52
N GLY A 81 22.08 -11.26 0.15
CA GLY A 81 23.28 -10.50 -0.21
C GLY A 81 23.16 -9.71 -1.54
N MET A 82 21.97 -9.65 -2.13
CA MET A 82 21.75 -8.93 -3.40
C MET A 82 21.98 -7.43 -3.25
N LEU A 83 21.53 -6.83 -2.13
CA LEU A 83 21.73 -5.39 -1.88
C LEU A 83 23.22 -5.05 -1.75
N LYS A 84 24.02 -5.90 -1.13
CA LYS A 84 25.48 -5.73 -1.05
C LYS A 84 26.12 -5.74 -2.43
N ARG A 85 25.71 -6.64 -3.33
CA ARG A 85 26.19 -6.68 -4.72
C ARG A 85 25.77 -5.44 -5.50
N ILE A 86 24.54 -4.94 -5.34
CA ILE A 86 24.08 -3.71 -6.00
C ILE A 86 24.93 -2.52 -5.55
N ARG A 87 25.28 -2.44 -4.25
CA ARG A 87 26.13 -1.37 -3.71
C ARG A 87 27.55 -1.37 -4.29
N SER A 88 28.06 -2.51 -4.75
CA SER A 88 29.36 -2.60 -5.42
C SER A 88 29.32 -2.28 -6.92
N THR A 89 28.14 -1.99 -7.48
CA THR A 89 27.98 -1.55 -8.88
C THR A 89 28.02 -0.01 -8.98
N PRO A 90 28.23 0.56 -10.18
CA PRO A 90 28.17 2.01 -10.37
C PRO A 90 26.76 2.61 -10.28
N LEU A 91 25.74 1.81 -9.91
CA LEU A 91 24.37 2.26 -9.74
C LEU A 91 24.22 3.03 -8.40
N PRO A 92 23.84 4.33 -8.42
CA PRO A 92 23.59 5.06 -7.17
C PRO A 92 22.47 4.43 -6.35
N ALA A 93 22.68 4.28 -5.04
CA ALA A 93 21.72 3.68 -4.12
C ALA A 93 20.32 4.34 -4.19
N ALA A 94 20.29 5.67 -4.30
CA ALA A 94 19.04 6.40 -4.47
C ALA A 94 18.32 6.02 -5.77
N THR A 95 19.05 5.87 -6.89
CA THR A 95 18.47 5.46 -8.18
C THR A 95 17.83 4.08 -8.07
N TYR A 96 18.49 3.15 -7.39
CA TYR A 96 17.96 1.82 -7.13
C TYR A 96 16.67 1.89 -6.31
N LEU A 97 16.69 2.55 -5.15
CA LEU A 97 15.51 2.65 -4.27
C LEU A 97 14.34 3.34 -4.97
N ILE A 98 14.60 4.43 -5.69
CA ILE A 98 13.54 5.13 -6.45
C ILE A 98 12.97 4.22 -7.54
N ALA A 99 13.78 3.42 -8.23
CA ALA A 99 13.28 2.49 -9.25
C ALA A 99 12.40 1.39 -8.63
N VAL A 100 12.77 0.86 -7.46
CA VAL A 100 11.94 -0.09 -6.71
C VAL A 100 10.62 0.54 -6.28
N LEU A 101 10.66 1.77 -5.73
CA LEU A 101 9.46 2.50 -5.31
C LEU A 101 8.51 2.76 -6.50
N VAL A 102 9.04 3.26 -7.61
CA VAL A 102 8.23 3.52 -8.82
C VAL A 102 7.66 2.21 -9.39
N SER A 103 8.43 1.12 -9.35
CA SER A 103 7.96 -0.21 -9.76
C SER A 103 6.73 -0.64 -8.95
N ILE A 104 6.78 -0.48 -7.63
CA ILE A 104 5.68 -0.81 -6.72
C ILE A 104 4.46 0.09 -6.96
N LEU A 105 4.67 1.37 -7.20
CA LEU A 105 3.59 2.31 -7.54
C LEU A 105 2.88 1.89 -8.82
N ILE A 106 3.62 1.45 -9.85
CA ILE A 106 3.04 0.93 -11.10
C ILE A 106 2.19 -0.31 -10.82
N VAL A 107 2.73 -1.29 -10.08
CA VAL A 107 2.00 -2.52 -9.72
C VAL A 107 0.74 -2.20 -8.94
N PHE A 108 0.83 -1.32 -7.94
CA PHE A 108 -0.33 -0.88 -7.15
C PHE A 108 -1.37 -0.15 -8.00
N THR A 109 -0.95 0.72 -8.92
CA THR A 109 -1.88 1.43 -9.82
C THR A 109 -2.64 0.44 -10.72
N LEU A 110 -1.96 -0.58 -11.25
CA LEU A 110 -2.60 -1.64 -12.03
C LEU A 110 -3.57 -2.46 -11.18
N GLN A 111 -3.20 -2.78 -9.94
CA GLN A 111 -4.07 -3.47 -8.97
C GLN A 111 -5.31 -2.62 -8.66
N ALA A 112 -5.15 -1.33 -8.42
CA ALA A 112 -6.25 -0.41 -8.17
C ALA A 112 -7.19 -0.32 -9.38
N ALA A 113 -6.65 -0.23 -10.59
CA ALA A 113 -7.44 -0.26 -11.83
C ALA A 113 -8.24 -1.55 -11.98
N ALA A 114 -7.65 -2.71 -11.66
CA ALA A 114 -8.34 -3.99 -11.67
C ALA A 114 -9.49 -4.05 -10.65
N LEU A 115 -9.30 -3.50 -9.45
CA LEU A 115 -10.36 -3.40 -8.43
C LEU A 115 -11.49 -2.48 -8.88
N PHE A 116 -11.20 -1.32 -9.49
CA PHE A 116 -12.22 -0.43 -10.05
C PHE A 116 -13.00 -1.13 -11.16
N ALA A 117 -12.32 -1.80 -12.09
CA ALA A 117 -12.96 -2.52 -13.17
C ALA A 117 -13.89 -3.63 -12.64
N LEU A 118 -13.43 -4.42 -11.66
CA LEU A 118 -14.22 -5.46 -11.04
C LEU A 118 -15.44 -4.89 -10.29
N GLY A 119 -15.26 -3.80 -9.53
CA GLY A 119 -16.35 -3.13 -8.83
C GLY A 119 -17.42 -2.61 -9.78
N SER A 120 -17.03 -2.00 -10.88
CA SER A 120 -17.94 -1.51 -11.91
C SER A 120 -18.69 -2.65 -12.60
N PHE A 121 -17.99 -3.74 -12.90
CA PHE A 121 -18.57 -4.91 -13.57
C PHE A 121 -19.56 -5.67 -12.68
N LEU A 122 -19.21 -5.96 -11.43
CA LEU A 122 -20.01 -6.80 -10.53
C LEU A 122 -21.18 -6.05 -9.88
N LYS A 123 -21.00 -4.80 -9.50
CA LYS A 123 -21.93 -4.10 -8.60
C LYS A 123 -22.24 -2.66 -9.02
N SER A 124 -21.99 -2.33 -10.28
CA SER A 124 -22.27 -0.98 -10.84
C SER A 124 -21.74 0.13 -9.96
N THR A 125 -20.54 -0.04 -9.42
CA THR A 125 -19.89 1.04 -8.67
C THR A 125 -19.62 2.19 -9.64
N PRO A 126 -19.93 3.44 -9.27
CA PRO A 126 -19.76 4.56 -10.18
C PRO A 126 -18.27 4.76 -10.51
N TRP A 127 -18.01 5.31 -11.67
CA TRP A 127 -16.68 5.82 -11.97
C TRP A 127 -16.38 7.07 -11.13
N PRO A 128 -15.12 7.25 -10.71
CA PRO A 128 -14.78 8.41 -9.88
C PRO A 128 -15.05 9.72 -10.62
N SER A 129 -15.77 10.64 -9.96
CA SER A 129 -16.07 11.97 -10.50
C SER A 129 -14.78 12.79 -10.71
N HIS A 130 -13.81 12.62 -9.81
CA HIS A 130 -12.52 13.31 -9.83
C HIS A 130 -11.37 12.30 -9.88
N ILE A 131 -11.15 11.70 -11.06
CA ILE A 131 -10.13 10.67 -11.26
C ILE A 131 -8.72 11.15 -10.86
N VAL A 132 -8.40 12.42 -11.10
CA VAL A 132 -7.10 13.00 -10.73
C VAL A 132 -6.92 13.01 -9.22
N SER A 133 -7.94 13.41 -8.45
CA SER A 133 -7.88 13.38 -6.98
C SER A 133 -7.76 11.97 -6.42
N VAL A 134 -8.43 10.99 -7.03
CA VAL A 134 -8.26 9.57 -6.66
C VAL A 134 -6.84 9.09 -6.93
N LEU A 135 -6.29 9.39 -8.12
CA LEU A 135 -4.91 9.01 -8.47
C LEU A 135 -3.90 9.68 -7.54
N LEU A 136 -4.09 10.94 -7.19
CA LEU A 136 -3.23 11.66 -6.23
C LEU A 136 -3.33 11.05 -4.82
N ALA A 137 -4.53 10.71 -4.35
CA ALA A 137 -4.72 10.03 -3.06
C ALA A 137 -4.02 8.66 -3.05
N LEU A 138 -4.18 7.86 -4.11
CA LEU A 138 -3.51 6.58 -4.26
C LEU A 138 -1.99 6.73 -4.29
N ALA A 139 -1.47 7.68 -5.05
CA ALA A 139 -0.04 7.94 -5.16
C ALA A 139 0.56 8.42 -3.83
N LEU A 140 -0.11 9.36 -3.15
CA LEU A 140 0.31 9.86 -1.84
C LEU A 140 0.30 8.74 -0.78
N GLY A 141 -0.80 7.98 -0.72
CA GLY A 141 -0.94 6.85 0.19
C GLY A 141 0.11 5.78 -0.05
N ALA A 142 0.26 5.33 -1.30
CA ALA A 142 1.26 4.33 -1.64
C ALA A 142 2.69 4.82 -1.36
N SER A 143 2.99 6.10 -1.58
CA SER A 143 4.29 6.69 -1.24
C SER A 143 4.52 6.73 0.28
N ALA A 144 3.51 7.07 1.07
CA ALA A 144 3.57 7.05 2.53
C ALA A 144 3.81 5.62 3.05
N PHE A 145 3.06 4.65 2.55
CA PHE A 145 3.23 3.24 2.90
C PHE A 145 4.57 2.67 2.44
N ALA A 146 5.07 3.09 1.30
CA ALA A 146 6.41 2.71 0.84
C ALA A 146 7.51 3.27 1.77
N GLY A 147 7.39 4.50 2.24
CA GLY A 147 8.29 5.07 3.25
C GLY A 147 8.29 4.26 4.54
N LEU A 148 7.10 3.89 5.04
CA LEU A 148 6.96 3.00 6.20
C LEU A 148 7.50 1.59 5.94
N GLY A 149 7.28 1.04 4.74
CA GLY A 149 7.83 -0.24 4.31
C GLY A 149 9.36 -0.26 4.31
N LEU A 150 9.98 0.83 3.84
CA LEU A 150 11.43 1.03 3.96
C LEU A 150 11.87 1.06 5.43
N ALA A 151 11.17 1.82 6.28
CA ALA A 151 11.51 1.95 7.69
C ALA A 151 11.51 0.61 8.42
N ILE A 152 10.47 -0.22 8.23
CA ILE A 152 10.33 -1.48 8.94
C ILE A 152 11.43 -2.48 8.59
N THR A 153 12.01 -2.40 7.38
CA THR A 153 13.11 -3.30 6.97
C THR A 153 14.30 -3.23 7.92
N GLY A 154 14.55 -2.05 8.51
CA GLY A 154 15.62 -1.86 9.49
C GLY A 154 15.42 -2.63 10.79
N PHE A 155 14.19 -2.97 11.15
CA PHE A 155 13.85 -3.69 12.38
C PHE A 155 13.71 -5.20 12.19
N ILE A 156 13.40 -5.65 10.98
CA ILE A 156 13.27 -7.08 10.66
C ILE A 156 14.66 -7.70 10.60
N ARG A 157 14.85 -8.80 11.35
CA ARG A 157 16.15 -9.46 11.50
C ARG A 157 16.37 -10.61 10.53
N SER A 158 15.32 -11.34 10.17
CA SER A 158 15.41 -12.53 9.30
C SER A 158 14.31 -12.53 8.25
N LEU A 159 14.55 -13.23 7.15
CA LEU A 159 13.55 -13.43 6.11
C LEU A 159 12.36 -14.25 6.63
N GLU A 160 12.62 -15.28 7.42
CA GLU A 160 11.60 -16.19 7.96
C GLU A 160 10.59 -15.47 8.86
N GLY A 161 11.05 -14.58 9.75
CA GLY A 161 10.19 -13.80 10.63
C GLY A 161 9.54 -12.60 9.96
N SER A 162 9.97 -12.23 8.77
CA SER A 162 9.53 -10.99 8.11
C SER A 162 8.02 -10.95 7.85
N SER A 163 7.46 -12.04 7.35
CA SER A 163 6.02 -12.14 7.06
C SER A 163 5.17 -12.02 8.33
N ALA A 164 5.62 -12.63 9.45
CA ALA A 164 4.91 -12.54 10.72
C ALA A 164 4.88 -11.10 11.25
N VAL A 165 6.03 -10.42 11.27
CA VAL A 165 6.13 -9.03 11.73
C VAL A 165 5.29 -8.09 10.87
N ILE A 166 5.35 -8.23 9.55
CA ILE A 166 4.61 -7.39 8.62
C ILE A 166 3.10 -7.61 8.77
N ASN A 167 2.64 -8.87 8.83
CA ASN A 167 1.22 -9.16 8.98
C ASN A 167 0.67 -8.74 10.35
N LEU A 168 1.50 -8.79 11.41
CA LEU A 168 1.13 -8.28 12.73
C LEU A 168 0.84 -6.77 12.72
N ILE A 169 1.39 -6.03 11.77
CA ILE A 169 1.14 -4.60 11.58
C ILE A 169 -0.02 -4.36 10.61
N VAL A 170 0.03 -5.01 9.44
CA VAL A 170 -0.92 -4.74 8.35
C VAL A 170 -2.33 -5.18 8.68
N LEU A 171 -2.50 -6.39 9.27
CA LEU A 171 -3.84 -6.91 9.53
C LEU A 171 -4.61 -6.09 10.58
N PRO A 172 -4.06 -5.81 11.78
CA PRO A 172 -4.76 -4.95 12.73
C PRO A 172 -5.03 -3.55 12.17
N MET A 173 -4.06 -2.97 11.45
CA MET A 173 -4.23 -1.66 10.81
C MET A 173 -5.37 -1.69 9.80
N ALA A 174 -5.49 -2.73 8.97
CA ALA A 174 -6.55 -2.85 7.97
C ALA A 174 -7.94 -2.99 8.62
N PHE A 175 -8.06 -3.81 9.66
CA PHE A 175 -9.31 -3.95 10.40
C PHE A 175 -9.71 -2.63 11.09
N LEU A 176 -8.80 -2.01 11.83
CA LEU A 176 -9.08 -0.78 12.57
C LEU A 176 -9.41 0.40 11.66
N SER A 177 -8.83 0.44 10.47
CA SER A 177 -9.06 1.53 9.51
C SER A 177 -10.31 1.35 8.65
N GLY A 178 -11.03 0.23 8.79
CA GLY A 178 -12.28 0.00 8.05
C GLY A 178 -12.11 -0.55 6.63
N SER A 179 -10.95 -1.16 6.32
CA SER A 179 -10.72 -1.75 4.99
C SER A 179 -11.73 -2.85 4.65
N PHE A 180 -12.21 -3.58 5.65
CA PHE A 180 -13.08 -4.74 5.47
C PHE A 180 -14.53 -4.53 5.92
N GLY A 181 -14.89 -3.32 6.35
CA GLY A 181 -16.26 -3.02 6.77
C GLY A 181 -16.38 -1.82 7.69
N SER A 182 -17.53 -1.72 8.36
CA SER A 182 -17.83 -0.59 9.22
C SER A 182 -17.04 -0.62 10.54
N THR A 183 -16.49 0.52 10.91
CA THR A 183 -15.81 0.74 12.20
C THR A 183 -16.70 1.45 13.23
N HIS A 184 -17.97 1.69 12.89
CA HIS A 184 -18.87 2.52 13.71
C HIS A 184 -19.18 1.91 15.09
N SER A 185 -19.23 0.58 15.17
CA SER A 185 -19.48 -0.17 16.41
C SER A 185 -18.24 -0.34 17.30
N TYR A 186 -17.09 0.20 16.91
CA TYR A 186 -15.87 0.02 17.69
C TYR A 186 -15.90 0.81 19.00
N PRO A 187 -15.41 0.22 20.11
CA PRO A 187 -15.19 0.94 21.36
C PRO A 187 -14.31 2.19 21.16
N ARG A 188 -14.46 3.16 22.09
CA ARG A 188 -13.72 4.44 21.99
C ARG A 188 -12.22 4.27 21.86
N PHE A 189 -11.63 3.30 22.58
CA PHE A 189 -10.18 3.08 22.53
C PHE A 189 -9.70 2.59 21.16
N LEU A 190 -10.46 1.70 20.47
CA LEU A 190 -10.11 1.25 19.12
C LEU A 190 -10.24 2.37 18.08
N ARG A 191 -11.24 3.23 18.25
CA ARG A 191 -11.39 4.42 17.39
C ARG A 191 -10.23 5.39 17.58
N ALA A 192 -9.78 5.62 18.81
CA ALA A 192 -8.62 6.48 19.09
C ALA A 192 -7.33 5.92 18.45
N ILE A 193 -7.14 4.60 18.44
CA ILE A 193 -6.01 3.97 17.72
C ILE A 193 -6.18 4.18 16.21
N ALA A 194 -7.37 3.94 15.67
CA ALA A 194 -7.66 4.13 14.27
C ALA A 194 -7.38 5.58 13.79
N ASP A 195 -7.66 6.56 14.65
CA ASP A 195 -7.46 7.99 14.37
C ASP A 195 -5.97 8.40 14.21
N VAL A 196 -5.05 7.54 14.60
CA VAL A 196 -3.61 7.76 14.40
C VAL A 196 -3.10 7.03 13.16
N LEU A 197 -3.81 6.00 12.68
CA LEU A 197 -3.33 5.13 11.61
C LEU A 197 -3.40 5.80 10.23
N PRO A 198 -2.33 5.74 9.43
CA PRO A 198 -2.30 6.34 8.08
C PRO A 198 -3.35 5.74 7.14
N LEU A 199 -3.67 4.46 7.31
CA LEU A 199 -4.59 3.75 6.44
C LEU A 199 -6.01 4.30 6.52
N LYS A 200 -6.46 4.74 7.70
CA LYS A 200 -7.77 5.40 7.85
C LYS A 200 -7.85 6.65 6.98
N TYR A 201 -6.85 7.51 7.04
CA TYR A 201 -6.80 8.75 6.27
C TYR A 201 -6.70 8.52 4.77
N LEU A 202 -6.01 7.44 4.36
CA LEU A 202 -5.98 7.04 2.96
C LEU A 202 -7.37 6.60 2.48
N ILE A 203 -8.06 5.74 3.23
CA ILE A 203 -9.42 5.30 2.90
C ILE A 203 -10.37 6.49 2.85
N ASP A 204 -10.30 7.40 3.83
CA ASP A 204 -11.11 8.61 3.89
C ASP A 204 -10.84 9.58 2.72
N ALA A 205 -9.60 9.67 2.25
CA ALA A 205 -9.22 10.48 1.09
C ALA A 205 -9.75 9.87 -0.21
N ILE A 206 -9.56 8.55 -0.40
CA ILE A 206 -10.09 7.82 -1.56
C ILE A 206 -11.60 7.93 -1.59
N ASP A 207 -12.26 7.68 -0.48
CA ASP A 207 -13.70 7.72 -0.33
C ASP A 207 -14.28 9.12 -0.64
N GLY A 208 -13.62 10.17 -0.14
CA GLY A 208 -13.98 11.55 -0.43
C GLY A 208 -13.88 11.89 -1.92
N ALA A 209 -12.79 11.51 -2.56
CA ALA A 209 -12.57 11.78 -3.98
C ALA A 209 -13.44 10.90 -4.91
N TYR A 210 -13.65 9.65 -4.51
CA TYR A 210 -14.37 8.66 -5.30
C TYR A 210 -15.89 8.87 -5.26
N LEU A 211 -16.47 9.04 -4.05
CA LEU A 211 -17.91 9.00 -3.86
C LEU A 211 -18.56 10.39 -3.65
N HIS A 212 -17.81 11.36 -3.15
CA HIS A 212 -18.37 12.67 -2.79
C HIS A 212 -17.97 13.77 -3.75
N GLY A 213 -17.24 13.45 -4.82
CA GLY A 213 -16.75 14.44 -5.75
C GLY A 213 -15.88 15.52 -5.07
N ARG A 214 -15.25 15.19 -3.94
CA ARG A 214 -14.37 16.10 -3.24
C ARG A 214 -12.98 16.04 -3.85
N GLU A 215 -12.35 17.17 -3.95
CA GLU A 215 -10.95 17.20 -4.31
C GLU A 215 -10.08 16.78 -3.11
N ILE A 216 -8.87 16.28 -3.38
CA ILE A 216 -7.95 15.86 -2.33
C ILE A 216 -7.62 17.00 -1.37
N TRP A 217 -7.65 18.23 -1.86
CA TRP A 217 -7.40 19.47 -1.10
C TRP A 217 -8.49 19.81 -0.10
N ASP A 218 -9.71 19.29 -0.28
CA ASP A 218 -10.83 19.49 0.65
C ASP A 218 -10.62 18.72 1.98
N LYS A 219 -9.61 17.82 2.02
CA LYS A 219 -9.23 17.08 3.23
C LYS A 219 -7.75 17.30 3.59
N PRO A 220 -7.36 18.51 3.96
CA PRO A 220 -5.96 18.84 4.25
C PRO A 220 -5.38 18.01 5.39
N THR A 221 -6.21 17.61 6.36
CA THR A 221 -5.79 16.72 7.46
C THR A 221 -5.36 15.35 6.97
N ALA A 222 -6.07 14.75 6.01
CA ALA A 222 -5.71 13.46 5.45
C ALA A 222 -4.38 13.55 4.68
N VAL A 223 -4.21 14.60 3.88
CA VAL A 223 -2.96 14.87 3.16
C VAL A 223 -1.80 15.07 4.14
N ALA A 224 -1.99 15.90 5.17
CA ALA A 224 -0.96 16.18 6.17
C ALA A 224 -0.55 14.94 6.96
N VAL A 225 -1.51 14.12 7.39
CA VAL A 225 -1.22 12.87 8.11
C VAL A 225 -0.49 11.87 7.22
N LEU A 226 -0.94 11.66 6.00
CA LEU A 226 -0.26 10.76 5.05
C LEU A 226 1.15 11.24 4.73
N ALA A 227 1.32 12.54 4.46
CA ALA A 227 2.63 13.12 4.23
C ALA A 227 3.53 12.99 5.47
N GLY A 228 3.00 13.26 6.66
CA GLY A 228 3.71 13.12 7.93
C GLY A 228 4.22 11.69 8.16
N TRP A 229 3.36 10.68 7.97
CA TRP A 229 3.76 9.28 8.06
C TRP A 229 4.79 8.89 6.98
N GLY A 230 4.63 9.37 5.76
CA GLY A 230 5.60 9.15 4.68
C GLY A 230 6.97 9.75 5.02
N VAL A 231 7.02 11.00 5.45
CA VAL A 231 8.25 11.68 5.87
C VAL A 231 8.89 10.98 7.07
N ALA A 232 8.10 10.63 8.09
CA ALA A 232 8.59 9.89 9.25
C ALA A 232 9.16 8.52 8.83
N GLY A 233 8.47 7.79 7.95
CA GLY A 233 8.95 6.53 7.42
C GLY A 233 10.30 6.67 6.70
N VAL A 234 10.42 7.63 5.80
CA VAL A 234 11.68 7.91 5.10
C VAL A 234 12.79 8.34 6.08
N ALA A 235 12.49 9.22 7.03
CA ALA A 235 13.46 9.67 8.03
C ALA A 235 13.98 8.52 8.91
N ILE A 236 13.10 7.60 9.32
CA ILE A 236 13.47 6.39 10.04
C ILE A 236 14.31 5.47 9.13
N ALA A 237 13.87 5.27 7.88
CA ALA A 237 14.60 4.44 6.93
C ALA A 237 16.02 4.94 6.70
N LEU A 238 16.22 6.24 6.52
CA LEU A 238 17.56 6.84 6.34
C LEU A 238 18.52 6.52 7.50
N ARG A 239 18.00 6.30 8.72
CA ARG A 239 18.79 5.97 9.91
C ARG A 239 18.95 4.48 10.16
N THR A 240 17.98 3.66 9.73
CA THR A 240 17.87 2.23 10.11
C THR A 240 18.10 1.27 8.96
N PHE A 241 17.97 1.73 7.71
CA PHE A 241 18.11 0.88 6.52
C PHE A 241 19.54 0.31 6.41
N ARG A 242 19.62 -1.01 6.21
CA ARG A 242 20.89 -1.72 6.08
C ARG A 242 20.98 -2.39 4.72
N TRP A 243 22.13 -2.26 4.10
CA TRP A 243 22.46 -2.88 2.81
C TRP A 243 23.02 -4.31 2.95
N GLU A 244 23.44 -4.65 4.15
CA GLU A 244 24.11 -5.93 4.44
C GLU A 244 23.24 -6.79 5.36
N PRO A 245 23.29 -8.13 5.21
CA PRO A 245 22.69 -9.05 6.17
C PRO A 245 23.13 -8.73 7.60
N ARG A 246 22.32 -9.06 8.57
CA ARG A 246 22.78 -9.07 9.97
C ARG A 246 23.59 -10.32 10.17
N GLU A 247 24.87 -10.16 10.50
CA GLU A 247 25.64 -11.25 11.03
C GLU A 247 24.96 -11.70 12.33
N GLY A 248 24.58 -13.00 12.38
CA GLY A 248 23.92 -13.62 13.51
C GLY A 248 24.81 -13.76 14.74
#